data_166d74e87d6c3030c09c942a647791f6
#
_entry.id   166d74e87d6c3030c09c942a647791f6
#
_cell.length_a   1.000
_cell.length_b   1.000
_cell.length_c   1.000
_cell.angle_alpha   90.00
_cell.angle_beta   90.00
_cell.angle_gamma   90.00
#
_symmetry.space_group_name_H-M   'P 1'
#
loop_
_entity.id
_entity.type
_entity.pdbx_description
1 polymer ?
#
loop_
_entity_poly.entity_id
_entity_poly.type
_entity_poly.pdbx_seq_one_letter_code
_entity_poly.pdbx_strand_id
1 'polypeptide(L)'
;MNKLRQEGNKYFIGSDKHFQNGNTFKNETIKKVFDFSYAMAFGDGKHREHRSGGSMNRKKGQIFINTFQGKLSELAIYNRFKVSNSVAYNKLSLPDFDVYGLGEWDDSDIILDDLKFSIKSTKFFGNLLLLETKDWNKKGEYVPNMSLAEKSCLYDYFVLVRIKPDGEKIMRSNKI
;
A
#
# COMPACT_ATOMS: atom_id res chain seq x y z
N MET A 1 -14.10 -9.55 8.11
CA MET A 1 -13.97 -8.13 8.56
C MET A 1 -15.19 -7.78 9.40
N ASN A 2 -14.99 -7.18 10.57
CA ASN A 2 -16.11 -6.70 11.38
C ASN A 2 -16.63 -5.38 10.78
N LYS A 3 -17.95 -5.26 10.69
CA LYS A 3 -18.58 -4.00 10.27
C LYS A 3 -18.36 -2.94 11.35
N LEU A 4 -18.16 -1.70 10.93
CA LEU A 4 -18.14 -0.57 11.86
C LEU A 4 -19.57 -0.34 12.38
N ARG A 5 -19.70 -0.04 13.67
CA ARG A 5 -20.95 0.50 14.21
C ARG A 5 -21.03 1.98 13.81
N GLN A 6 -22.13 2.40 13.25
CA GLN A 6 -22.38 3.78 12.85
C GLN A 6 -23.49 4.38 13.70
N GLU A 7 -23.26 5.59 14.20
CA GLU A 7 -24.23 6.42 14.89
C GLU A 7 -24.18 7.84 14.31
N GLY A 8 -25.13 8.18 13.46
CA GLY A 8 -25.09 9.41 12.67
C GLY A 8 -23.83 9.44 11.78
N ASN A 9 -23.00 10.47 11.93
CA ASN A 9 -21.71 10.61 11.21
C ASN A 9 -20.50 10.05 11.97
N LYS A 10 -20.71 9.33 13.05
CA LYS A 10 -19.65 8.71 13.85
C LYS A 10 -19.56 7.22 13.57
N TYR A 11 -18.31 6.73 13.44
CA TYR A 11 -18.03 5.33 13.21
C TYR A 11 -17.18 4.79 14.36
N PHE A 12 -17.57 3.65 14.89
CA PHE A 12 -16.91 3.01 16.03
C PHE A 12 -16.31 1.68 15.61
N ILE A 13 -15.08 1.45 16.02
CA ILE A 13 -14.38 0.17 15.85
C ILE A 13 -14.82 -0.73 16.99
N GLY A 14 -15.44 -1.87 16.66
CA GLY A 14 -15.95 -2.81 17.67
C GLY A 14 -14.87 -3.60 18.41
N SER A 15 -13.67 -3.74 17.81
CA SER A 15 -12.53 -4.40 18.45
C SER A 15 -11.22 -3.94 17.82
N ASP A 16 -10.28 -3.54 18.64
CA ASP A 16 -8.92 -3.22 18.23
C ASP A 16 -8.05 -4.48 18.23
N LYS A 17 -7.27 -4.64 17.17
CA LYS A 17 -6.21 -5.64 17.13
C LYS A 17 -4.91 -5.01 17.61
N HIS A 18 -4.33 -5.55 18.66
CA HIS A 18 -3.00 -5.12 19.10
C HIS A 18 -1.96 -5.34 17.99
N PHE A 19 -1.00 -4.41 17.90
CA PHE A 19 0.11 -4.55 16.98
C PHE A 19 1.05 -5.67 17.43
N GLN A 20 1.39 -6.56 16.50
CA GLN A 20 2.41 -7.59 16.71
C GLN A 20 3.46 -7.46 15.60
N ASN A 21 4.73 -7.52 16.00
CA ASN A 21 5.82 -7.52 15.03
C ASN A 21 5.79 -8.85 14.27
N GLY A 22 5.63 -8.77 12.96
CA GLY A 22 5.56 -9.95 12.10
C GLY A 22 6.81 -10.15 11.24
N ASN A 23 7.46 -9.06 10.84
CA ASN A 23 8.62 -9.08 9.96
C ASN A 23 9.63 -8.02 10.36
N THR A 24 10.90 -8.35 10.19
CA THR A 24 12.03 -7.42 10.18
C THR A 24 12.75 -7.56 8.85
N PHE A 25 13.36 -6.48 8.38
CA PHE A 25 14.06 -6.48 7.11
C PHE A 25 15.56 -6.31 7.32
N LYS A 26 16.35 -6.93 6.45
CA LYS A 26 17.79 -6.73 6.38
C LYS A 26 18.11 -5.31 5.89
N ASN A 27 19.30 -4.81 6.26
CA ASN A 27 19.71 -3.45 5.88
C ASN A 27 19.73 -3.23 4.36
N GLU A 28 20.11 -4.26 3.59
CA GLU A 28 20.15 -4.18 2.12
C GLU A 28 18.73 -3.99 1.55
N THR A 29 17.73 -4.68 2.13
CA THR A 29 16.34 -4.51 1.74
C THR A 29 15.83 -3.11 2.08
N ILE A 30 16.14 -2.63 3.28
CA ILE A 30 15.79 -1.27 3.72
C ILE A 30 16.40 -0.24 2.77
N LYS A 31 17.70 -0.41 2.44
CA LYS A 31 18.40 0.48 1.50
C LYS A 31 17.76 0.47 0.12
N LYS A 32 17.45 -0.69 -0.43
CA LYS A 32 16.78 -0.81 -1.74
C LYS A 32 15.45 -0.07 -1.76
N VAL A 33 14.62 -0.26 -0.72
CA VAL A 33 13.33 0.43 -0.61
C VAL A 33 13.50 1.92 -0.40
N PHE A 34 14.52 2.34 0.34
CA PHE A 34 14.86 3.75 0.52
C PHE A 34 15.22 4.40 -0.81
N ASP A 35 16.17 3.81 -1.56
CA ASP A 35 16.65 4.34 -2.84
C ASP A 35 15.49 4.48 -3.84
N PHE A 36 14.64 3.46 -3.95
CA PHE A 36 13.43 3.51 -4.75
C PHE A 36 12.49 4.65 -4.32
N SER A 37 12.19 4.74 -3.03
CA SER A 37 11.26 5.74 -2.50
C SER A 37 11.80 7.16 -2.64
N TYR A 38 13.11 7.31 -2.56
CA TYR A 38 13.79 8.58 -2.78
C TYR A 38 13.70 8.99 -4.26
N ALA A 39 14.02 8.08 -5.17
CA ALA A 39 13.88 8.31 -6.61
C ALA A 39 12.45 8.69 -7.00
N MET A 40 11.48 8.00 -6.43
CA MET A 40 10.06 8.29 -6.64
C MET A 40 9.63 9.66 -6.09
N ALA A 41 10.11 10.11 -4.95
CA ALA A 41 9.67 11.35 -4.32
C ALA A 41 10.47 12.59 -4.74
N PHE A 42 11.75 12.43 -5.03
CA PHE A 42 12.70 13.53 -5.27
C PHE A 42 13.39 13.46 -6.64
N GLY A 43 13.34 12.31 -7.31
CA GLY A 43 13.85 12.09 -8.67
C GLY A 43 12.81 12.38 -9.75
N ASP A 44 12.91 11.63 -10.86
CA ASP A 44 12.03 11.77 -12.03
C ASP A 44 10.70 11.03 -11.89
N GLY A 45 10.50 10.31 -10.80
CA GLY A 45 9.24 9.62 -10.50
C GLY A 45 8.09 10.61 -10.40
N LYS A 46 7.00 10.31 -11.12
CA LYS A 46 5.79 11.13 -11.08
C LYS A 46 4.76 10.48 -10.20
N HIS A 47 4.39 11.15 -9.14
CA HIS A 47 3.31 10.72 -8.23
C HIS A 47 2.04 11.53 -8.48
N ARG A 48 0.91 10.92 -8.13
CA ARG A 48 -0.30 11.71 -7.92
C ARG A 48 -0.04 12.69 -6.78
N GLU A 49 -0.15 13.98 -7.04
CA GLU A 49 0.03 15.03 -6.04
C GLU A 49 -1.06 14.95 -4.95
N HIS A 50 -2.23 14.47 -5.32
CA HIS A 50 -3.37 14.32 -4.41
C HIS A 50 -3.39 12.92 -3.80
N ARG A 51 -3.58 12.86 -2.50
CA ARG A 51 -3.95 11.61 -1.83
C ARG A 51 -5.35 11.24 -2.28
N SER A 52 -5.57 9.94 -2.53
CA SER A 52 -6.92 9.46 -2.77
C SER A 52 -7.85 10.01 -1.68
N GLY A 53 -8.92 10.76 -2.04
CA GLY A 53 -9.96 11.29 -1.18
C GLY A 53 -9.79 12.68 -0.59
N GLY A 54 -8.76 13.40 -0.93
CA GLY A 54 -8.58 14.72 -0.35
C GLY A 54 -8.07 15.79 -1.31
N SER A 55 -8.38 17.04 -1.01
CA SER A 55 -7.76 18.21 -1.62
C SER A 55 -6.34 18.49 -1.11
N MET A 56 -5.79 17.64 -0.24
CA MET A 56 -4.46 17.84 0.34
C MET A 56 -3.36 17.40 -0.62
N ASN A 57 -2.59 18.38 -1.11
CA ASN A 57 -1.35 18.13 -1.81
C ASN A 57 -0.31 17.52 -0.86
N ARG A 58 0.23 16.37 -1.22
CA ARG A 58 1.30 15.73 -0.45
C ARG A 58 2.62 16.44 -0.70
N LYS A 59 3.33 16.79 0.36
CA LYS A 59 4.73 17.24 0.27
C LYS A 59 5.64 16.06 -0.11
N LYS A 60 6.78 16.34 -0.73
CA LYS A 60 7.74 15.30 -1.15
C LYS A 60 8.13 14.34 -0.03
N GLY A 61 8.35 14.82 1.20
CA GLY A 61 8.62 13.97 2.35
C GLY A 61 7.45 13.02 2.70
N GLN A 62 6.20 13.44 2.51
CA GLN A 62 5.03 12.57 2.71
C GLN A 62 4.92 11.52 1.60
N ILE A 63 5.24 11.91 0.36
CA ILE A 63 5.31 10.97 -0.76
C ILE A 63 6.37 9.91 -0.46
N PHE A 64 7.57 10.35 -0.08
CA PHE A 64 8.68 9.46 0.28
C PHE A 64 8.26 8.43 1.34
N ILE A 65 7.78 8.89 2.49
CA ILE A 65 7.47 7.98 3.60
C ILE A 65 6.31 7.04 3.27
N ASN A 66 5.31 7.51 2.53
CA ASN A 66 4.19 6.68 2.12
C ASN A 66 4.64 5.59 1.11
N THR A 67 5.49 5.95 0.16
CA THR A 67 6.08 5.01 -0.81
C THR A 67 6.97 3.99 -0.09
N PHE A 68 7.81 4.45 0.82
CA PHE A 68 8.70 3.60 1.62
C PHE A 68 7.90 2.57 2.45
N GLN A 69 6.89 3.01 3.18
CA GLN A 69 6.04 2.13 3.98
C GLN A 69 5.19 1.20 3.10
N GLY A 70 4.69 1.70 1.97
CA GLY A 70 3.95 0.88 1.00
C GLY A 70 4.81 -0.27 0.48
N LYS A 71 6.01 0.04 0.00
CA LYS A 71 6.92 -0.96 -0.58
C LYS A 71 7.41 -1.98 0.45
N LEU A 72 7.68 -1.56 1.69
CA LEU A 72 7.97 -2.50 2.79
C LEU A 72 6.78 -3.43 3.07
N SER A 73 5.54 -2.94 2.95
CA SER A 73 4.35 -3.75 3.14
C SER A 73 4.19 -4.82 2.07
N GLU A 74 4.43 -4.47 0.82
CA GLU A 74 4.45 -5.44 -0.30
C GLU A 74 5.50 -6.53 -0.07
N LEU A 75 6.73 -6.15 0.28
CA LEU A 75 7.79 -7.10 0.59
C LEU A 75 7.48 -8.00 1.80
N ALA A 76 6.80 -7.47 2.82
CA ALA A 76 6.39 -8.26 3.98
C ALA A 76 5.42 -9.38 3.58
N ILE A 77 4.44 -9.05 2.74
CA ILE A 77 3.46 -10.03 2.24
C ILE A 77 4.11 -11.00 1.26
N TYR A 78 4.94 -10.52 0.34
CA TYR A 78 5.72 -11.37 -0.55
C TYR A 78 6.55 -12.40 0.21
N ASN A 79 7.31 -11.97 1.22
CA ASN A 79 8.12 -12.86 2.03
C ASN A 79 7.26 -13.87 2.80
N ARG A 80 6.09 -13.45 3.28
CA ARG A 80 5.16 -14.35 3.96
C ARG A 80 4.63 -15.43 3.03
N PHE A 81 4.24 -15.10 1.81
CA PHE A 81 3.83 -16.08 0.82
C PHE A 81 4.98 -17.03 0.47
N LYS A 82 6.18 -16.49 0.24
CA LYS A 82 7.36 -17.28 -0.10
C LYS A 82 7.74 -18.32 0.97
N VAL A 83 7.54 -17.99 2.24
CA VAL A 83 7.91 -18.87 3.37
C VAL A 83 6.75 -19.78 3.77
N SER A 84 5.52 -19.47 3.37
CA SER A 84 4.35 -20.28 3.71
C SER A 84 4.31 -21.54 2.86
N ASN A 85 4.81 -22.65 3.40
CA ASN A 85 4.70 -23.98 2.77
C ASN A 85 3.27 -24.53 2.77
N SER A 86 2.30 -23.81 3.35
CA SER A 86 0.90 -24.27 3.47
C SER A 86 0.09 -24.05 2.19
N VAL A 87 0.59 -23.25 1.27
CA VAL A 87 -0.04 -22.97 -0.04
C VAL A 87 0.95 -23.35 -1.13
N ALA A 88 0.66 -24.41 -1.87
CA ALA A 88 1.37 -24.68 -3.11
C ALA A 88 0.96 -23.60 -4.12
N TYR A 89 1.91 -22.87 -4.65
CA TYR A 89 1.71 -21.90 -5.73
C TYR A 89 2.72 -22.17 -6.87
N ASN A 90 2.29 -21.89 -8.10
CA ASN A 90 3.13 -22.03 -9.29
C ASN A 90 3.90 -20.75 -9.59
N LYS A 91 3.26 -19.60 -9.33
CA LYS A 91 3.83 -18.29 -9.64
C LYS A 91 3.54 -17.29 -8.53
N LEU A 92 4.58 -16.60 -8.08
CA LEU A 92 4.49 -15.47 -7.17
C LEU A 92 5.24 -14.28 -7.78
N SER A 93 4.55 -13.17 -8.07
CA SER A 93 5.20 -11.98 -8.60
C SER A 93 6.05 -11.29 -7.54
N LEU A 94 7.21 -10.78 -7.95
CA LEU A 94 8.01 -9.89 -7.11
C LEU A 94 7.35 -8.51 -7.04
N PRO A 95 7.42 -7.82 -5.89
CA PRO A 95 7.10 -6.40 -5.84
C PRO A 95 7.96 -5.61 -6.82
N ASP A 96 7.31 -4.79 -7.61
CA ASP A 96 7.98 -3.99 -8.62
C ASP A 96 8.75 -2.81 -7.99
N PHE A 97 9.93 -2.51 -8.54
CA PHE A 97 10.79 -1.40 -8.14
C PHE A 97 11.09 -0.45 -9.31
N ASP A 98 10.35 -0.56 -10.40
CA ASP A 98 10.50 0.35 -11.52
C ASP A 98 9.89 1.72 -11.19
N VAL A 99 10.56 2.76 -11.66
CA VAL A 99 10.11 4.14 -11.46
C VAL A 99 9.29 4.55 -12.66
N TYR A 100 7.99 4.59 -12.49
CA TYR A 100 7.04 4.90 -13.56
C TYR A 100 6.72 6.39 -13.66
N GLY A 101 6.29 6.79 -14.87
CA GLY A 101 5.71 8.09 -15.14
C GLY A 101 4.27 8.23 -14.62
N LEU A 102 3.70 9.44 -14.71
CA LEU A 102 2.28 9.67 -14.40
C LEU A 102 1.38 8.86 -15.35
N GLY A 103 0.52 8.02 -14.77
CA GLY A 103 -0.43 7.19 -15.52
C GLY A 103 0.08 5.80 -15.87
N GLU A 104 1.34 5.49 -15.61
CA GLU A 104 1.92 4.17 -15.72
C GLU A 104 1.96 3.55 -14.31
N TRP A 105 1.03 2.68 -14.00
CA TRP A 105 0.93 2.02 -12.69
C TRP A 105 1.00 0.52 -12.87
N ASP A 106 1.53 -0.15 -11.87
CA ASP A 106 1.45 -1.60 -11.77
C ASP A 106 -0.01 -2.07 -11.71
N ASP A 107 -0.30 -3.21 -12.32
CA ASP A 107 -1.65 -3.77 -12.38
C ASP A 107 -2.14 -4.26 -11.02
N SER A 108 -1.21 -4.75 -10.20
CA SER A 108 -1.45 -5.21 -8.83
C SER A 108 -0.15 -5.23 -8.04
N ASP A 109 -0.25 -5.05 -6.71
CA ASP A 109 0.93 -5.01 -5.84
C ASP A 109 1.62 -6.39 -5.76
N ILE A 110 0.83 -7.48 -5.76
CA ILE A 110 1.32 -8.87 -5.80
C ILE A 110 0.33 -9.74 -6.57
N ILE A 111 0.86 -10.65 -7.39
CA ILE A 111 0.10 -11.72 -8.03
C ILE A 111 0.60 -13.06 -7.49
N LEU A 112 -0.34 -13.88 -7.01
CA LEU A 112 -0.10 -15.25 -6.59
C LEU A 112 -0.94 -16.16 -7.48
N ASP A 113 -0.30 -16.89 -8.39
CA ASP A 113 -0.94 -17.56 -9.52
C ASP A 113 -1.80 -16.56 -10.33
N ASP A 114 -3.12 -16.69 -10.29
CA ASP A 114 -4.05 -15.77 -10.97
C ASP A 114 -4.72 -14.78 -10.01
N LEU A 115 -4.43 -14.87 -8.69
CA LEU A 115 -5.03 -14.01 -7.67
C LEU A 115 -4.28 -12.70 -7.53
N LYS A 116 -5.02 -11.60 -7.57
CA LYS A 116 -4.50 -10.23 -7.49
C LYS A 116 -4.71 -9.64 -6.12
N PHE A 117 -3.61 -9.24 -5.51
CA PHE A 117 -3.60 -8.62 -4.17
C PHE A 117 -3.28 -7.14 -4.27
N SER A 118 -4.11 -6.32 -3.61
CA SER A 118 -3.80 -4.93 -3.34
C SER A 118 -3.34 -4.78 -1.90
N ILE A 119 -2.10 -4.34 -1.71
CA ILE A 119 -1.48 -4.20 -0.41
C ILE A 119 -1.58 -2.73 0.02
N LYS A 120 -2.13 -2.51 1.19
CA LYS A 120 -2.27 -1.16 1.75
C LYS A 120 -1.53 -1.08 3.08
N SER A 121 -0.79 0.00 3.27
CA SER A 121 -0.07 0.25 4.52
C SER A 121 -0.82 1.22 5.42
N THR A 122 -0.70 1.02 6.71
CA THR A 122 -1.18 1.97 7.72
C THR A 122 -0.24 2.01 8.91
N LYS A 123 -0.41 3.00 9.76
CA LYS A 123 0.36 3.13 11.01
C LYS A 123 0.08 1.95 11.94
N PHE A 124 1.03 1.60 12.81
CA PHE A 124 0.94 0.44 13.70
C PHE A 124 -0.31 0.42 14.60
N PHE A 125 -0.88 1.57 14.89
CA PHE A 125 -2.12 1.70 15.66
C PHE A 125 -3.38 1.78 14.81
N GLY A 126 -3.26 1.86 13.46
CA GLY A 126 -4.40 1.92 12.55
C GLY A 126 -5.07 0.55 12.41
N ASN A 127 -6.40 0.54 12.41
CA ASN A 127 -7.22 -0.66 12.26
C ASN A 127 -8.21 -0.57 11.08
N LEU A 128 -8.13 0.51 10.30
CA LEU A 128 -9.06 0.76 9.19
C LEU A 128 -8.36 0.70 7.85
N LEU A 129 -8.95 -0.05 6.93
CA LEU A 129 -8.71 0.07 5.51
C LEU A 129 -9.72 1.08 4.95
N LEU A 130 -9.20 2.19 4.42
CA LEU A 130 -10.01 3.22 3.78
C LEU A 130 -9.79 3.16 2.27
N LEU A 131 -10.86 3.00 1.52
CA LEU A 131 -10.90 3.06 0.07
C LEU A 131 -11.80 4.22 -0.36
N GLU A 132 -11.42 4.90 -1.44
CA GLU A 132 -12.22 5.98 -1.97
C GLU A 132 -13.34 5.47 -2.85
N THR A 133 -14.56 5.86 -2.52
CA THR A 133 -15.73 5.43 -3.30
C THR A 133 -15.66 5.88 -4.75
N LYS A 134 -15.06 7.05 -5.04
CA LYS A 134 -14.92 7.55 -6.42
C LYS A 134 -13.96 6.74 -7.30
N ASP A 135 -13.03 6.01 -6.66
CA ASP A 135 -12.07 5.17 -7.37
C ASP A 135 -12.64 3.80 -7.74
N TRP A 136 -13.90 3.53 -7.38
CA TRP A 136 -14.55 2.23 -7.59
C TRP A 136 -15.92 2.40 -8.23
N ASN A 137 -16.20 1.63 -9.25
CA ASN A 137 -17.54 1.58 -9.82
C ASN A 137 -18.45 0.56 -9.08
N LYS A 138 -19.71 0.48 -9.49
CA LYS A 138 -20.69 -0.43 -8.87
C LYS A 138 -20.35 -1.93 -9.03
N LYS A 139 -19.46 -2.27 -9.94
CA LYS A 139 -18.98 -3.65 -10.16
C LYS A 139 -17.75 -4.00 -9.32
N GLY A 140 -17.21 -3.04 -8.55
CA GLY A 140 -15.98 -3.21 -7.79
C GLY A 140 -14.70 -3.07 -8.64
N GLU A 141 -14.81 -2.50 -9.84
CA GLU A 141 -13.67 -2.25 -10.71
C GLU A 141 -12.98 -0.93 -10.31
N TYR A 142 -11.66 -0.96 -10.30
CA TYR A 142 -10.83 0.21 -9.99
C TYR A 142 -10.78 1.15 -11.20
N VAL A 143 -11.54 2.22 -11.13
CA VAL A 143 -11.75 3.18 -12.23
C VAL A 143 -10.45 3.76 -12.81
N PRO A 144 -9.42 4.11 -12.00
CA PRO A 144 -8.17 4.63 -12.58
C PRO A 144 -7.43 3.69 -13.54
N ASN A 145 -7.66 2.38 -13.44
CA ASN A 145 -7.06 1.41 -14.36
C ASN A 145 -7.89 1.19 -15.64
N MET A 146 -9.16 1.62 -15.65
CA MET A 146 -10.05 1.36 -16.80
C MET A 146 -9.63 2.05 -18.09
N SER A 147 -8.86 3.14 -18.01
CA SER A 147 -8.33 3.86 -19.18
C SER A 147 -7.06 3.23 -19.76
N LEU A 148 -6.49 2.25 -19.08
CA LEU A 148 -5.25 1.61 -19.44
C LEU A 148 -5.60 0.28 -20.14
N ALA A 149 -5.49 0.25 -21.47
CA ALA A 149 -5.66 -0.98 -22.24
C ALA A 149 -4.73 -2.06 -21.65
N GLU A 150 -5.24 -3.25 -21.41
CA GLU A 150 -4.53 -4.42 -20.88
C GLU A 150 -4.39 -4.50 -19.34
N LYS A 151 -4.82 -3.51 -18.55
CA LYS A 151 -4.77 -3.61 -17.10
C LYS A 151 -6.07 -4.14 -16.50
N SER A 152 -5.95 -5.06 -15.56
CA SER A 152 -7.09 -5.52 -14.79
C SER A 152 -7.54 -4.41 -13.84
N CYS A 153 -8.86 -4.26 -13.74
CA CYS A 153 -9.48 -3.32 -12.82
C CYS A 153 -9.99 -4.01 -11.54
N LEU A 154 -9.81 -5.33 -11.43
CA LEU A 154 -10.30 -6.13 -10.29
C LEU A 154 -9.15 -6.61 -9.43
N TYR A 155 -9.39 -6.62 -8.13
CA TYR A 155 -8.52 -7.25 -7.13
C TYR A 155 -9.32 -8.32 -6.39
N ASP A 156 -8.69 -9.46 -6.15
CA ASP A 156 -9.30 -10.55 -5.38
C ASP A 156 -9.22 -10.29 -3.89
N TYR A 157 -8.12 -9.66 -3.46
CA TYR A 157 -7.85 -9.40 -2.05
C TYR A 157 -7.26 -8.03 -1.78
N PHE A 158 -7.70 -7.43 -0.66
CA PHE A 158 -7.06 -6.29 -0.03
C PHE A 158 -6.39 -6.73 1.26
N VAL A 159 -5.10 -6.40 1.41
CA VAL A 159 -4.34 -6.73 2.61
C VAL A 159 -3.89 -5.42 3.28
N LEU A 160 -4.33 -5.22 4.52
CA LEU A 160 -3.89 -4.08 5.32
C LEU A 160 -2.71 -4.48 6.19
N VAL A 161 -1.56 -3.85 5.93
CA VAL A 161 -0.32 -4.07 6.68
C VAL A 161 -0.06 -2.88 7.61
N ARG A 162 0.19 -3.16 8.88
CA ARG A 162 0.52 -2.14 9.86
C ARG A 162 2.03 -2.01 10.00
N ILE A 163 2.53 -0.78 9.95
CA ILE A 163 3.96 -0.47 9.97
C ILE A 163 4.33 0.30 11.24
N LYS A 164 5.42 -0.11 11.91
CA LYS A 164 6.05 0.59 13.02
C LYS A 164 7.52 0.84 12.65
N PRO A 165 8.09 2.01 13.00
CA PRO A 165 7.49 3.15 13.71
C PRO A 165 6.55 4.01 12.83
N ASP A 166 5.93 5.05 13.44
CA ASP A 166 5.19 6.07 12.69
C ASP A 166 6.17 6.97 11.93
N GLY A 167 6.40 6.67 10.66
CA GLY A 167 7.35 7.38 9.81
C GLY A 167 6.98 8.84 9.58
N GLU A 168 5.68 9.17 9.47
CA GLU A 168 5.27 10.57 9.34
C GLU A 168 5.61 11.39 10.60
N LYS A 169 5.45 10.81 11.78
CA LYS A 169 5.83 11.47 13.03
C LYS A 169 7.33 11.71 13.08
N ILE A 170 8.14 10.73 12.68
CA ILE A 170 9.59 10.86 12.62
C ILE A 170 10.00 11.97 11.63
N MET A 171 9.44 11.98 10.43
CA MET A 171 9.74 12.99 9.42
C MET A 171 9.39 14.40 9.93
N ARG A 172 8.23 14.57 10.54
CA ARG A 172 7.80 15.87 11.10
C ARG A 172 8.69 16.34 12.25
N SER A 173 9.11 15.44 13.15
CA SER A 173 9.96 15.80 14.28
C SER A 173 11.36 16.23 13.86
N ASN A 174 11.83 15.78 12.72
CA ASN A 174 13.11 16.14 12.13
C ASN A 174 13.02 17.28 11.09
N LYS A 175 11.86 17.93 10.95
CA LYS A 175 11.60 19.04 10.02
C LYS A 175 11.91 18.70 8.54
N ILE A 176 11.74 17.43 8.16
CA ILE A 176 11.95 16.92 6.80
C ILE A 176 10.65 16.92 6.00
#